data_6214d9c67c8f8c06a4a217135e3e4b59
#
_entry.id   6214d9c67c8f8c06a4a217135e3e4b59
#
_cell.length_a   1.000
_cell.length_b   1.000
_cell.length_c   1.000
_cell.angle_alpha   90.00
_cell.angle_beta   90.00
_cell.angle_gamma   90.00
#
_symmetry.space_group_name_H-M   'P 1'
#
loop_
_entity.id
_entity.type
_entity.pdbx_description
1 polymer ?
#
loop_
_entity_poly.entity_id
_entity_poly.type
_entity_poly.pdbx_seq_one_letter_code
_entity_poly.pdbx_strand_id
1 'polypeptide(L)'
;MALETFGGLHILVNNAGILRDRVLVNMTEGDWDSVMRVHLKGHFVPTRFAAAYWREQAKAGRPVHASVINTTSTSGLFSNPGQTNYGAAKSGLATFTEIAAKELARYDVRVNAIAPVARTRLTLSTPGLEERIAARANPDAFDEWDPANISPLVAWMSTEECDVSGRVFLVKGGQIGVFTPWAIAGEITQPQRWTLDQLDASMGALVGQGRSHT
;
A
#
# COMPACT_ATOMS: atom_id res chain seq x y z
N MET A 1 -25.67 2.26 -5.67
CA MET A 1 -25.30 3.06 -6.86
C MET A 1 -24.65 2.20 -7.93
N ALA A 2 -23.42 1.63 -7.81
CA ALA A 2 -22.84 0.83 -8.91
C ALA A 2 -23.76 -0.34 -9.33
N LEU A 3 -24.23 -1.14 -8.38
CA LEU A 3 -25.13 -2.28 -8.64
C LEU A 3 -26.48 -1.85 -9.27
N GLU A 4 -27.02 -0.75 -8.83
CA GLU A 4 -28.29 -0.22 -9.32
C GLU A 4 -28.16 0.37 -10.72
N THR A 5 -27.03 1.02 -11.02
CA THR A 5 -26.81 1.73 -12.28
C THR A 5 -26.27 0.81 -13.38
N PHE A 6 -25.35 -0.07 -13.03
CA PHE A 6 -24.59 -0.90 -13.99
C PHE A 6 -24.84 -2.39 -13.85
N GLY A 7 -25.66 -2.81 -12.89
CA GLY A 7 -25.98 -4.22 -12.64
C GLY A 7 -24.88 -5.05 -11.98
N GLY A 8 -23.68 -4.48 -11.77
CA GLY A 8 -22.53 -5.19 -11.22
C GLY A 8 -21.49 -4.28 -10.59
N LEU A 9 -20.54 -4.91 -9.87
CA LEU A 9 -19.35 -4.29 -9.32
C LEU A 9 -18.18 -5.24 -9.60
N HIS A 10 -17.17 -4.80 -10.35
CA HIS A 10 -16.05 -5.63 -10.78
C HIS A 10 -14.70 -5.07 -10.32
N ILE A 11 -14.61 -3.74 -10.16
CA ILE A 11 -13.37 -3.06 -9.82
C ILE A 11 -13.64 -2.14 -8.63
N LEU A 12 -12.77 -2.21 -7.61
CA LEU A 12 -12.76 -1.29 -6.48
C LEU A 12 -11.38 -0.66 -6.34
N VAL A 13 -11.28 0.66 -6.53
CA VAL A 13 -10.05 1.41 -6.30
C VAL A 13 -10.19 2.23 -5.02
N ASN A 14 -9.44 1.88 -4.00
CA ASN A 14 -9.35 2.58 -2.73
C ASN A 14 -8.19 3.58 -2.77
N ASN A 15 -8.48 4.87 -2.96
CA ASN A 15 -7.46 5.90 -3.13
C ASN A 15 -7.63 7.13 -2.21
N ALA A 16 -8.72 7.25 -1.48
CA ALA A 16 -8.95 8.38 -0.59
C ALA A 16 -7.86 8.50 0.48
N GLY A 17 -7.39 9.73 0.72
CA GLY A 17 -6.30 9.96 1.66
C GLY A 17 -6.21 11.40 2.16
N ILE A 18 -5.59 11.56 3.33
CA ILE A 18 -5.26 12.84 3.98
C ILE A 18 -3.86 12.76 4.60
N LEU A 19 -3.26 13.91 4.87
CA LEU A 19 -2.06 14.03 5.70
C LEU A 19 -2.38 14.80 7.00
N ARG A 20 -1.75 14.37 8.09
CA ARG A 20 -1.69 15.05 9.38
C ARG A 20 -0.28 14.85 9.96
N ASP A 21 0.70 15.39 9.22
CA ASP A 21 2.11 15.18 9.49
C ASP A 21 2.55 15.93 10.74
N ARG A 22 3.16 15.21 11.68
CA ARG A 22 3.75 15.71 12.92
C ARG A 22 4.86 14.75 13.35
N VAL A 23 5.93 15.28 13.91
CA VAL A 23 6.89 14.44 14.66
C VAL A 23 6.14 13.79 15.83
N LEU A 24 6.52 12.55 16.17
CA LEU A 24 5.78 11.69 17.10
C LEU A 24 5.43 12.39 18.41
N VAL A 25 6.37 13.14 19.01
CA VAL A 25 6.15 13.85 20.31
C VAL A 25 5.12 14.97 20.25
N ASN A 26 4.81 15.49 19.06
CA ASN A 26 3.85 16.56 18.85
C ASN A 26 2.56 16.09 18.17
N MET A 27 2.46 14.79 17.86
CA MET A 27 1.28 14.20 17.22
C MET A 27 0.14 14.08 18.24
N THR A 28 -1.03 14.61 17.90
CA THR A 28 -2.21 14.47 18.73
C THR A 28 -2.96 13.17 18.41
N GLU A 29 -3.76 12.67 19.35
CA GLU A 29 -4.68 11.55 19.11
C GLU A 29 -5.62 11.83 17.94
N GLY A 30 -6.12 13.07 17.81
CA GLY A 30 -6.97 13.47 16.69
C GLY A 30 -6.26 13.43 15.32
N ASP A 31 -4.95 13.76 15.26
CA ASP A 31 -4.15 13.60 14.04
C ASP A 31 -4.01 12.11 13.67
N TRP A 32 -3.72 11.27 14.66
CA TRP A 32 -3.62 9.83 14.51
C TRP A 32 -4.93 9.22 14.02
N ASP A 33 -6.02 9.44 14.75
CA ASP A 33 -7.33 8.83 14.46
C ASP A 33 -7.90 9.26 13.12
N SER A 34 -7.70 10.54 12.74
CA SER A 34 -8.14 11.04 11.44
C SER A 34 -7.48 10.29 10.30
N VAL A 35 -6.16 10.06 10.39
CA VAL A 35 -5.39 9.33 9.37
C VAL A 35 -5.79 7.85 9.35
N MET A 36 -5.86 7.18 10.50
CA MET A 36 -6.30 5.79 10.59
C MET A 36 -7.70 5.59 10.04
N ARG A 37 -8.62 6.48 10.34
CA ARG A 37 -10.00 6.45 9.87
C ARG A 37 -10.10 6.57 8.36
N VAL A 38 -9.40 7.53 7.75
CA VAL A 38 -9.50 7.77 6.31
C VAL A 38 -8.74 6.72 5.52
N HIS A 39 -7.52 6.37 5.95
CA HIS A 39 -6.70 5.41 5.21
C HIS A 39 -7.08 3.97 5.52
N LEU A 40 -6.81 3.49 6.74
CA LEU A 40 -6.94 2.07 7.02
C LEU A 40 -8.41 1.62 7.06
N LYS A 41 -9.24 2.29 7.86
CA LYS A 41 -10.67 1.98 7.92
C LYS A 41 -11.39 2.32 6.61
N GLY A 42 -10.99 3.41 5.94
CA GLY A 42 -11.59 3.83 4.68
C GLY A 42 -11.30 2.90 3.49
N HIS A 43 -10.24 2.11 3.54
CA HIS A 43 -9.99 1.02 2.58
C HIS A 43 -10.70 -0.28 3.00
N PHE A 44 -10.70 -0.59 4.30
CA PHE A 44 -11.37 -1.78 4.82
C PHE A 44 -12.88 -1.79 4.54
N VAL A 45 -13.57 -0.68 4.81
CA VAL A 45 -15.05 -0.65 4.74
C VAL A 45 -15.57 -0.95 3.32
N PRO A 46 -15.13 -0.24 2.25
CA PRO A 46 -15.57 -0.56 0.90
C PRO A 46 -15.19 -1.98 0.47
N THR A 47 -13.97 -2.41 0.79
CA THR A 47 -13.48 -3.76 0.45
C THR A 47 -14.34 -4.83 1.11
N ARG A 48 -14.68 -4.68 2.38
CA ARG A 48 -15.55 -5.62 3.11
C ARG A 48 -16.93 -5.76 2.45
N PHE A 49 -17.55 -4.64 2.04
CA PHE A 49 -18.87 -4.69 1.40
C PHE A 49 -18.80 -5.27 -0.02
N ALA A 50 -17.79 -4.90 -0.80
CA ALA A 50 -17.55 -5.47 -2.12
C ALA A 50 -17.27 -6.98 -2.04
N ALA A 51 -16.41 -7.41 -1.11
CA ALA A 51 -16.11 -8.81 -0.87
C ALA A 51 -17.35 -9.63 -0.48
N ALA A 52 -18.24 -9.07 0.36
CA ALA A 52 -19.49 -9.70 0.70
C ALA A 52 -20.40 -9.91 -0.53
N TYR A 53 -20.49 -8.91 -1.40
CA TYR A 53 -21.22 -9.00 -2.66
C TYR A 53 -20.62 -10.07 -3.58
N TRP A 54 -19.32 -10.06 -3.84
CA TRP A 54 -18.66 -11.05 -4.69
C TRP A 54 -18.80 -12.47 -4.16
N ARG A 55 -18.69 -12.66 -2.85
CA ARG A 55 -18.95 -13.97 -2.22
C ARG A 55 -20.34 -14.49 -2.55
N GLU A 56 -21.37 -13.65 -2.46
CA GLU A 56 -22.75 -14.07 -2.76
C GLU A 56 -22.95 -14.32 -4.26
N GLN A 57 -22.25 -13.57 -5.15
CA GLN A 57 -22.24 -13.88 -6.58
C GLN A 57 -21.62 -15.26 -6.83
N ALA A 58 -20.43 -15.53 -6.28
CA ALA A 58 -19.75 -16.82 -6.43
C ALA A 58 -20.59 -17.99 -5.89
N LYS A 59 -21.21 -17.84 -4.72
CA LYS A 59 -22.12 -18.86 -4.17
C LYS A 59 -23.35 -19.14 -5.05
N ALA A 60 -23.80 -18.13 -5.78
CA ALA A 60 -24.92 -18.26 -6.73
C ALA A 60 -24.48 -18.79 -8.10
N GLY A 61 -23.23 -19.22 -8.25
CA GLY A 61 -22.66 -19.73 -9.51
C GLY A 61 -22.48 -18.67 -10.59
N ARG A 62 -22.50 -17.39 -10.23
CA ARG A 62 -22.24 -16.29 -11.17
C ARG A 62 -20.74 -15.98 -11.21
N PRO A 63 -20.14 -15.78 -12.40
CA PRO A 63 -18.74 -15.36 -12.53
C PRO A 63 -18.48 -14.05 -11.78
N VAL A 64 -17.33 -13.93 -11.13
CA VAL A 64 -16.96 -12.74 -10.35
C VAL A 64 -15.89 -11.92 -11.08
N HIS A 65 -14.70 -12.47 -11.35
CA HIS A 65 -13.57 -11.82 -12.04
C HIS A 65 -13.34 -10.37 -11.57
N ALA A 66 -13.15 -10.18 -10.26
CA ALA A 66 -13.08 -8.85 -9.68
C ALA A 66 -11.66 -8.45 -9.27
N SER A 67 -11.43 -7.13 -9.19
CA SER A 67 -10.15 -6.55 -8.77
C SER A 67 -10.32 -5.47 -7.71
N VAL A 68 -9.47 -5.52 -6.66
CA VAL A 68 -9.31 -4.46 -5.66
C VAL A 68 -7.92 -3.87 -5.79
N ILE A 69 -7.83 -2.54 -5.90
CA ILE A 69 -6.57 -1.83 -5.94
C ILE A 69 -6.52 -0.84 -4.77
N ASN A 70 -5.62 -1.09 -3.83
CA ASN A 70 -5.40 -0.26 -2.66
C ASN A 70 -4.25 0.72 -2.90
N THR A 71 -4.33 1.91 -2.30
CA THR A 71 -3.25 2.90 -2.37
C THR A 71 -2.47 2.92 -1.07
N THR A 72 -1.28 2.33 -1.07
CA THR A 72 -0.28 2.45 -0.01
C THR A 72 0.64 3.65 -0.25
N SER A 73 1.86 3.66 0.25
CA SER A 73 2.84 4.75 0.07
C SER A 73 4.25 4.27 0.36
N THR A 74 5.23 4.85 -0.30
CA THR A 74 6.64 4.72 0.05
C THR A 74 6.94 5.12 1.50
N SER A 75 6.20 6.08 2.07
CA SER A 75 6.32 6.46 3.48
C SER A 75 5.98 5.33 4.45
N GLY A 76 5.07 4.43 4.07
CA GLY A 76 4.74 3.25 4.87
C GLY A 76 5.73 2.09 4.70
N LEU A 77 6.44 2.05 3.58
CA LEU A 77 7.30 0.93 3.21
C LEU A 77 8.80 1.22 3.45
N PHE A 78 9.22 2.49 3.34
CA PHE A 78 10.60 2.92 3.58
C PHE A 78 10.76 3.79 4.85
N SER A 79 9.64 4.06 5.53
CA SER A 79 9.60 4.92 6.73
C SER A 79 9.95 6.38 6.44
N ASN A 80 9.13 7.32 6.88
CA ASN A 80 9.36 8.75 6.70
C ASN A 80 9.16 9.48 8.03
N PRO A 81 10.21 10.09 8.61
CA PRO A 81 10.09 10.86 9.84
C PRO A 81 9.00 11.95 9.73
N GLY A 82 8.23 12.15 10.79
CA GLY A 82 7.11 13.09 10.81
C GLY A 82 5.78 12.52 10.31
N GLN A 83 5.76 11.28 9.84
CA GLN A 83 4.58 10.59 9.30
C GLN A 83 4.27 9.27 10.03
N THR A 84 4.42 9.22 11.34
CA THR A 84 4.19 7.98 12.09
C THR A 84 2.78 7.43 11.94
N ASN A 85 1.74 8.28 11.96
CA ASN A 85 0.36 7.90 11.69
C ASN A 85 0.14 7.44 10.24
N TYR A 86 0.60 8.23 9.28
CA TYR A 86 0.45 7.94 7.85
C TYR A 86 1.26 6.70 7.44
N GLY A 87 2.52 6.61 7.89
CA GLY A 87 3.37 5.45 7.65
C GLY A 87 2.77 4.16 8.21
N ALA A 88 2.27 4.18 9.46
CA ALA A 88 1.61 3.04 10.07
C ALA A 88 0.36 2.60 9.28
N ALA A 89 -0.51 3.55 8.90
CA ALA A 89 -1.69 3.26 8.11
C ALA A 89 -1.35 2.66 6.74
N LYS A 90 -0.34 3.23 6.04
CA LYS A 90 0.06 2.79 4.71
C LYS A 90 0.81 1.46 4.72
N SER A 91 1.62 1.18 5.74
CA SER A 91 2.22 -0.15 5.96
C SER A 91 1.13 -1.19 6.27
N GLY A 92 0.16 -0.84 7.11
CA GLY A 92 -1.00 -1.68 7.39
C GLY A 92 -1.81 -2.01 6.14
N LEU A 93 -1.91 -1.10 5.17
CA LEU A 93 -2.58 -1.35 3.88
C LEU A 93 -1.82 -2.34 2.99
N ALA A 94 -0.49 -2.37 3.02
CA ALA A 94 0.28 -3.38 2.31
C ALA A 94 -0.05 -4.78 2.86
N THR A 95 0.02 -4.97 4.18
CA THR A 95 -0.35 -6.23 4.85
C THR A 95 -1.82 -6.59 4.63
N PHE A 96 -2.74 -5.61 4.75
CA PHE A 96 -4.17 -5.80 4.46
C PHE A 96 -4.38 -6.33 3.03
N THR A 97 -3.65 -5.80 2.06
CA THR A 97 -3.71 -6.23 0.65
C THR A 97 -3.33 -7.70 0.49
N GLU A 98 -2.22 -8.12 1.10
CA GLU A 98 -1.74 -9.51 1.03
C GLU A 98 -2.70 -10.50 1.68
N ILE A 99 -3.25 -10.13 2.85
CA ILE A 99 -4.23 -10.98 3.56
C ILE A 99 -5.52 -11.07 2.75
N ALA A 100 -6.06 -9.93 2.31
CA ALA A 100 -7.29 -9.89 1.53
C ALA A 100 -7.17 -10.66 0.21
N ALA A 101 -6.00 -10.62 -0.45
CA ALA A 101 -5.73 -11.40 -1.65
C ALA A 101 -5.87 -12.92 -1.39
N LYS A 102 -5.30 -13.41 -0.27
CA LYS A 102 -5.40 -14.83 0.11
C LYS A 102 -6.84 -15.24 0.46
N GLU A 103 -7.57 -14.39 1.19
CA GLU A 103 -8.95 -14.68 1.62
C GLU A 103 -9.94 -14.66 0.45
N LEU A 104 -9.74 -13.78 -0.52
CA LEU A 104 -10.68 -13.52 -1.61
C LEU A 104 -10.36 -14.32 -2.88
N ALA A 105 -9.20 -14.95 -2.99
CA ALA A 105 -8.80 -15.78 -4.13
C ALA A 105 -9.82 -16.87 -4.47
N ARG A 106 -10.44 -17.47 -3.45
CA ARG A 106 -11.50 -18.49 -3.61
C ARG A 106 -12.77 -17.99 -4.30
N TYR A 107 -12.94 -16.69 -4.45
CA TYR A 107 -14.07 -16.04 -5.13
C TYR A 107 -13.65 -15.37 -6.44
N ASP A 108 -12.44 -15.66 -6.92
CA ASP A 108 -11.84 -15.04 -8.11
C ASP A 108 -11.76 -13.51 -8.03
N VAL A 109 -11.33 -13.01 -6.85
CA VAL A 109 -11.07 -11.60 -6.60
C VAL A 109 -9.59 -11.39 -6.38
N ARG A 110 -8.96 -10.60 -7.22
CA ARG A 110 -7.58 -10.17 -7.08
C ARG A 110 -7.48 -8.92 -6.22
N VAL A 111 -6.48 -8.85 -5.37
CA VAL A 111 -6.25 -7.68 -4.50
C VAL A 111 -4.79 -7.29 -4.58
N ASN A 112 -4.52 -6.08 -5.07
CA ASN A 112 -3.18 -5.52 -5.18
C ASN A 112 -3.11 -4.11 -4.58
N ALA A 113 -1.91 -3.59 -4.39
CA ALA A 113 -1.72 -2.22 -3.94
C ALA A 113 -0.67 -1.50 -4.79
N ILE A 114 -0.79 -0.17 -4.86
CA ILE A 114 0.20 0.72 -5.42
C ILE A 114 0.78 1.64 -4.33
N ALA A 115 2.07 1.93 -4.43
CA ALA A 115 2.76 3.01 -3.73
C ALA A 115 3.12 4.09 -4.76
N PRO A 116 2.20 5.01 -5.08
CA PRO A 116 2.41 5.97 -6.14
C PRO A 116 3.32 7.12 -5.69
N VAL A 117 4.14 7.60 -6.62
CA VAL A 117 4.97 8.80 -6.45
C VAL A 117 4.64 9.76 -7.59
N ALA A 118 3.89 10.82 -7.30
CA ALA A 118 3.43 11.79 -8.28
C ALA A 118 3.22 13.17 -7.65
N ARG A 119 3.22 14.22 -8.47
CA ARG A 119 2.89 15.58 -8.06
C ARG A 119 1.38 15.71 -7.87
N THR A 120 0.95 15.73 -6.62
CA THR A 120 -0.45 15.90 -6.23
C THR A 120 -0.58 16.99 -5.18
N ARG A 121 -1.79 17.44 -4.90
CA ARG A 121 -2.04 18.37 -3.79
C ARG A 121 -1.47 17.85 -2.45
N LEU A 122 -1.49 16.53 -2.26
CA LEU A 122 -0.98 15.88 -1.07
C LEU A 122 0.56 15.98 -0.98
N THR A 123 1.27 15.71 -2.08
CA THR A 123 2.74 15.79 -2.13
C THR A 123 3.25 17.22 -2.11
N LEU A 124 2.52 18.17 -2.71
CA LEU A 124 2.86 19.61 -2.68
C LEU A 124 2.71 20.22 -1.28
N SER A 125 1.90 19.62 -0.39
CA SER A 125 1.80 20.08 1.00
C SER A 125 2.95 19.59 1.90
N THR A 126 3.88 18.79 1.38
CA THR A 126 5.02 18.27 2.15
C THR A 126 6.19 19.26 2.08
N PRO A 127 6.65 19.82 3.22
CA PRO A 127 7.73 20.81 3.23
C PRO A 127 9.01 20.32 2.52
N GLY A 128 9.60 21.18 1.69
CA GLY A 128 10.86 20.92 0.98
C GLY A 128 10.74 20.01 -0.26
N LEU A 129 9.52 19.57 -0.62
CA LEU A 129 9.30 18.77 -1.82
C LEU A 129 8.86 19.60 -3.03
N GLU A 130 8.28 20.77 -2.81
CA GLU A 130 7.70 21.63 -3.85
C GLU A 130 8.65 21.94 -5.00
N GLU A 131 9.88 22.38 -4.69
CA GLU A 131 10.89 22.73 -5.71
C GLU A 131 11.35 21.50 -6.51
N ARG A 132 11.44 20.34 -5.85
CA ARG A 132 11.91 19.08 -6.46
C ARG A 132 10.92 18.48 -7.43
N ILE A 133 9.62 18.74 -7.23
CA ILE A 133 8.52 18.18 -8.02
C ILE A 133 7.79 19.25 -8.84
N ALA A 134 8.34 20.47 -8.92
CA ALA A 134 7.78 21.54 -9.75
C ALA A 134 7.56 21.08 -11.19
N ALA A 135 6.52 21.60 -11.83
CA ALA A 135 6.24 21.30 -13.23
C ALA A 135 7.46 21.70 -14.11
N ARG A 136 7.76 20.89 -15.11
CA ARG A 136 8.86 21.20 -16.04
C ARG A 136 8.54 22.44 -16.86
N ALA A 137 9.57 23.22 -17.15
CA ALA A 137 9.46 24.41 -17.99
C ALA A 137 9.12 24.07 -19.46
N ASN A 138 9.48 22.86 -19.93
CA ASN A 138 9.15 22.37 -21.28
C ASN A 138 7.92 21.43 -21.19
N PRO A 139 6.76 21.83 -21.70
CA PRO A 139 5.54 21.00 -21.66
C PRO A 139 5.61 19.73 -22.53
N ASP A 140 6.50 19.69 -23.53
CA ASP A 140 6.67 18.52 -24.41
C ASP A 140 7.62 17.46 -23.82
N ALA A 141 8.32 17.76 -22.73
CA ALA A 141 9.20 16.81 -22.10
C ALA A 141 8.41 15.87 -21.17
N PHE A 142 8.78 14.59 -21.16
CA PHE A 142 8.18 13.60 -20.24
C PHE A 142 8.31 14.09 -18.79
N ASP A 143 7.17 14.26 -18.12
CA ASP A 143 7.10 14.66 -16.71
C ASP A 143 6.95 13.42 -15.81
N GLU A 144 8.06 13.02 -15.18
CA GLU A 144 8.06 11.85 -14.27
C GLU A 144 7.13 12.00 -13.04
N TRP A 145 6.72 13.24 -12.74
CA TRP A 145 5.85 13.54 -11.60
C TRP A 145 4.38 13.71 -11.99
N ASP A 146 4.05 13.57 -13.27
CA ASP A 146 2.67 13.68 -13.72
C ASP A 146 1.81 12.55 -13.10
N PRO A 147 0.71 12.88 -12.41
CA PRO A 147 -0.21 11.87 -11.85
C PRO A 147 -0.77 10.92 -12.90
N ALA A 148 -0.85 11.32 -14.17
CA ALA A 148 -1.32 10.47 -15.26
C ALA A 148 -0.46 9.20 -15.45
N ASN A 149 0.82 9.24 -15.04
CA ASN A 149 1.73 8.08 -15.11
C ASN A 149 1.28 6.90 -14.21
N ILE A 150 0.43 7.15 -13.22
CA ILE A 150 -0.05 6.11 -12.29
C ILE A 150 -1.18 5.28 -12.92
N SER A 151 -2.00 5.92 -13.74
CA SER A 151 -3.24 5.34 -14.28
C SER A 151 -3.05 4.07 -15.12
N PRO A 152 -2.02 3.94 -15.98
CA PRO A 152 -1.82 2.73 -16.78
C PRO A 152 -1.67 1.45 -15.96
N LEU A 153 -0.92 1.50 -14.84
CA LEU A 153 -0.76 0.34 -13.96
C LEU A 153 -2.09 -0.03 -13.28
N VAL A 154 -2.85 0.97 -12.82
CA VAL A 154 -4.17 0.75 -12.21
C VAL A 154 -5.13 0.14 -13.23
N ALA A 155 -5.15 0.66 -14.46
CA ALA A 155 -5.97 0.13 -15.55
C ALA A 155 -5.60 -1.33 -15.86
N TRP A 156 -4.31 -1.64 -16.02
CA TRP A 156 -3.85 -3.00 -16.26
C TRP A 156 -4.24 -3.97 -15.15
N MET A 157 -4.07 -3.60 -13.87
CA MET A 157 -4.51 -4.44 -12.75
C MET A 157 -6.03 -4.64 -12.70
N SER A 158 -6.79 -3.81 -13.40
CA SER A 158 -8.25 -3.89 -13.48
C SER A 158 -8.75 -4.80 -14.61
N THR A 159 -7.90 -5.17 -15.58
CA THR A 159 -8.29 -6.03 -16.70
C THR A 159 -8.41 -7.49 -16.29
N GLU A 160 -9.13 -8.28 -17.06
CA GLU A 160 -9.27 -9.72 -16.82
C GLU A 160 -7.97 -10.49 -17.13
N GLU A 161 -7.13 -9.97 -18.02
CA GLU A 161 -5.84 -10.56 -18.37
C GLU A 161 -4.78 -10.46 -17.26
N CYS A 162 -5.00 -9.58 -16.27
CA CYS A 162 -4.11 -9.51 -15.12
C CYS A 162 -4.37 -10.68 -14.17
N ASP A 163 -3.42 -11.57 -14.02
CA ASP A 163 -3.45 -12.71 -13.09
C ASP A 163 -2.77 -12.43 -11.73
N VAL A 164 -2.22 -11.23 -11.56
CA VAL A 164 -1.45 -10.85 -10.37
C VAL A 164 -2.37 -10.51 -9.19
N SER A 165 -2.07 -11.11 -8.04
CA SER A 165 -2.77 -10.84 -6.77
C SER A 165 -1.81 -10.87 -5.58
N GLY A 166 -2.08 -10.08 -4.55
CA GLY A 166 -1.29 -9.99 -3.32
C GLY A 166 0.03 -9.25 -3.49
N ARG A 167 0.15 -8.36 -4.49
CA ARG A 167 1.38 -7.61 -4.74
C ARG A 167 1.22 -6.12 -4.42
N VAL A 168 2.35 -5.53 -4.03
CA VAL A 168 2.49 -4.10 -3.80
C VAL A 168 3.49 -3.55 -4.82
N PHE A 169 3.05 -2.56 -5.60
CA PHE A 169 3.85 -1.97 -6.68
C PHE A 169 4.26 -0.54 -6.34
N LEU A 170 5.55 -0.24 -6.51
CA LEU A 170 6.01 1.14 -6.69
C LEU A 170 5.64 1.59 -8.10
N VAL A 171 5.11 2.81 -8.24
CA VAL A 171 4.92 3.44 -9.56
C VAL A 171 5.30 4.92 -9.50
N LYS A 172 6.24 5.32 -10.35
CA LYS A 172 6.75 6.69 -10.48
C LYS A 172 7.16 6.95 -11.92
N GLY A 173 6.55 7.92 -12.59
CA GLY A 173 6.87 8.19 -13.99
C GLY A 173 6.79 6.91 -14.84
N GLY A 174 7.87 6.59 -15.54
CA GLY A 174 8.02 5.36 -16.32
C GLY A 174 8.52 4.14 -15.53
N GLN A 175 8.73 4.27 -14.21
CA GLN A 175 9.25 3.20 -13.37
C GLN A 175 8.12 2.44 -12.69
N ILE A 176 8.15 1.11 -12.78
CA ILE A 176 7.33 0.19 -11.99
C ILE A 176 8.25 -0.80 -11.28
N GLY A 177 8.10 -0.94 -9.96
CA GLY A 177 8.82 -1.88 -9.13
C GLY A 177 7.86 -2.74 -8.31
N VAL A 178 8.28 -3.90 -7.84
CA VAL A 178 7.53 -4.77 -6.94
C VAL A 178 8.22 -4.79 -5.58
N PHE A 179 7.47 -4.53 -4.52
CA PHE A 179 7.99 -4.67 -3.16
C PHE A 179 8.07 -6.14 -2.76
N THR A 180 9.18 -6.51 -2.13
CA THR A 180 9.30 -7.78 -1.44
C THR A 180 8.59 -7.68 -0.08
N PRO A 181 7.73 -8.63 0.29
CA PRO A 181 7.14 -8.69 1.63
C PRO A 181 8.20 -8.83 2.72
N TRP A 182 7.79 -8.61 3.98
CA TRP A 182 8.65 -8.84 5.14
C TRP A 182 9.22 -10.26 5.11
N ALA A 183 10.56 -10.36 5.26
CA ALA A 183 11.30 -11.61 5.33
C ALA A 183 12.25 -11.58 6.53
N ILE A 184 12.57 -12.76 7.07
CA ILE A 184 13.59 -12.91 8.10
C ILE A 184 14.94 -12.78 7.39
N ALA A 185 15.68 -11.71 7.68
CA ALA A 185 16.99 -11.45 7.07
C ALA A 185 18.14 -12.23 7.71
N GLY A 186 17.97 -12.73 8.93
CA GLY A 186 18.95 -13.53 9.64
C GLY A 186 18.30 -14.24 10.83
N GLU A 187 18.86 -15.36 11.25
CA GLU A 187 18.33 -16.17 12.34
C GLU A 187 19.44 -16.74 13.18
N ILE A 188 19.25 -16.79 14.49
CA ILE A 188 20.09 -17.54 15.43
C ILE A 188 19.19 -18.46 16.26
N THR A 189 19.65 -19.70 16.49
CA THR A 189 18.90 -20.72 17.24
C THR A 189 19.77 -21.40 18.28
N GLN A 190 19.15 -21.83 19.35
CA GLN A 190 19.79 -22.73 20.36
C GLN A 190 18.71 -23.62 20.97
N PRO A 191 19.10 -24.78 21.57
CA PRO A 191 18.12 -25.73 22.12
C PRO A 191 17.60 -25.34 23.51
N GLN A 192 18.06 -24.22 24.08
CA GLN A 192 17.70 -23.76 25.41
C GLN A 192 17.21 -22.32 25.38
N ARG A 193 16.70 -21.84 26.53
CA ARG A 193 16.34 -20.42 26.69
C ARG A 193 17.59 -19.55 26.60
N TRP A 194 17.52 -18.46 25.86
CA TRP A 194 18.57 -17.45 25.80
C TRP A 194 18.79 -16.77 27.16
N THR A 195 20.06 -16.61 27.54
CA THR A 195 20.47 -15.71 28.63
C THR A 195 20.81 -14.32 28.07
N LEU A 196 20.87 -13.31 28.94
CA LEU A 196 21.28 -11.95 28.53
C LEU A 196 22.68 -11.93 27.93
N ASP A 197 23.63 -12.60 28.57
CA ASP A 197 25.03 -12.66 28.11
C ASP A 197 25.16 -13.31 26.72
N GLN A 198 24.35 -14.35 26.44
CA GLN A 198 24.33 -15.01 25.15
C GLN A 198 23.72 -14.09 24.06
N LEU A 199 22.68 -13.33 24.41
CA LEU A 199 22.09 -12.34 23.50
C LEU A 199 23.10 -11.21 23.23
N ASP A 200 23.75 -10.66 24.25
CA ASP A 200 24.76 -9.62 24.07
C ASP A 200 25.91 -10.07 23.14
N ALA A 201 26.33 -11.32 23.24
CA ALA A 201 27.36 -11.88 22.36
C ALA A 201 26.90 -12.11 20.93
N SER A 202 25.58 -12.34 20.68
CA SER A 202 25.07 -12.83 19.38
C SER A 202 24.33 -11.78 18.58
N MET A 203 23.63 -10.83 19.23
CA MET A 203 22.73 -9.89 18.55
C MET A 203 23.45 -8.93 17.58
N GLY A 204 24.70 -8.55 17.88
CA GLY A 204 25.50 -7.69 17.01
C GLY A 204 25.72 -8.29 15.62
N ALA A 205 26.04 -9.58 15.57
CA ALA A 205 26.22 -10.31 14.30
C ALA A 205 24.90 -10.52 13.57
N LEU A 206 23.83 -10.87 14.29
CA LEU A 206 22.51 -11.05 13.69
C LEU A 206 21.99 -9.77 13.04
N VAL A 207 22.05 -8.64 13.75
CA VAL A 207 21.59 -7.33 13.21
C VAL A 207 22.48 -6.86 12.05
N GLY A 208 23.77 -7.19 12.07
CA GLY A 208 24.70 -6.89 10.98
C GLY A 208 24.35 -7.60 9.67
N GLN A 209 23.83 -8.80 9.71
CA GLN A 209 23.37 -9.55 8.52
C GLN A 209 22.22 -8.85 7.80
N GLY A 210 21.30 -8.21 8.53
CA GLY A 210 20.16 -7.50 7.95
C GLY A 210 20.50 -6.17 7.27
N ARG A 211 21.69 -5.61 7.45
CA ARG A 211 22.11 -4.32 6.86
C ARG A 211 22.72 -4.43 5.47
N SER A 212 22.98 -5.63 4.96
CA SER A 212 23.61 -5.83 3.64
C SER A 212 22.62 -5.75 2.46
N HIS A 213 21.36 -5.41 2.70
CA HIS A 213 20.32 -5.34 1.67
C HIS A 213 19.59 -3.98 1.59
N THR A 214 20.16 -2.91 2.18
CA THR A 214 19.62 -1.53 2.07
C THR A 214 20.47 -0.65 1.17
#